data_a2af35d2a8ff56eee94d4d5bde196d71
#
_entry.id   a2af35d2a8ff56eee94d4d5bde196d71
#
_cell.length_a   1.000
_cell.length_b   1.000
_cell.length_c   1.000
_cell.angle_alpha   90.00
_cell.angle_beta   90.00
_cell.angle_gamma   90.00
#
_symmetry.space_group_name_H-M   'P 1'
#
loop_
_entity.id
_entity.type
_entity.pdbx_description
1 polymer ?
#
loop_
_entity_poly.entity_id
_entity_poly.type
_entity_poly.pdbx_seq_one_letter_code
_entity_poly.pdbx_strand_id
1 'polypeptide(L)'
;KSAKKIVIAGDSAGGGLALASLLNFREEGLEMPACGVLISPWTDLAMTGESVLSCAPFDPIVKREALSEFGSMYLGGALPTTPLASPLYANFHGLCPILVQVGGTEVLLDDSLRLRKKLESAAVTTELQVWDEVVHVWHLFAPILEKGKEAINDAAKYANAHVS
;
A
#
# COMPACT_ATOMS: atom_id res chain seq x y z
N LYS A 1 -22.72 10.49 -9.83
CA LYS A 1 -21.48 9.91 -10.44
C LYS A 1 -21.29 8.55 -9.81
N SER A 2 -20.98 7.48 -10.57
CA SER A 2 -20.74 6.13 -10.05
C SER A 2 -19.36 6.06 -9.40
N ALA A 3 -19.24 5.33 -8.29
CA ALA A 3 -17.96 5.02 -7.65
C ALA A 3 -17.04 4.19 -8.58
N LYS A 4 -17.63 3.47 -9.55
CA LYS A 4 -16.86 2.74 -10.58
C LYS A 4 -16.03 3.63 -11.53
N LYS A 5 -16.14 4.94 -11.39
CA LYS A 5 -15.29 5.93 -12.08
C LYS A 5 -14.24 6.55 -11.16
N ILE A 6 -14.05 5.99 -9.98
CA ILE A 6 -13.09 6.48 -8.98
C ILE A 6 -12.02 5.42 -8.74
N VAL A 7 -10.78 5.83 -8.72
CA VAL A 7 -9.63 5.04 -8.25
C VAL A 7 -9.12 5.67 -6.97
N ILE A 8 -8.89 4.86 -5.95
CA ILE A 8 -8.24 5.32 -4.71
C ILE A 8 -6.78 4.93 -4.79
N ALA A 9 -5.89 5.90 -4.70
CA ALA A 9 -4.46 5.67 -4.77
C ALA A 9 -3.74 6.35 -3.62
N GLY A 10 -2.60 5.79 -3.20
CA GLY A 10 -1.75 6.39 -2.19
C GLY A 10 -0.38 5.71 -2.13
N ASP A 11 0.60 6.47 -1.67
CA ASP A 11 1.97 6.02 -1.48
C ASP A 11 2.36 6.04 0.00
N SER A 12 3.21 5.12 0.43
CA SER A 12 3.76 5.06 1.79
C SER A 12 2.63 5.04 2.86
N ALA A 13 2.64 5.98 3.79
CA ALA A 13 1.54 6.19 4.73
C ALA A 13 0.20 6.47 4.02
N GLY A 14 0.23 7.17 2.86
CA GLY A 14 -0.94 7.38 2.01
C GLY A 14 -1.46 6.08 1.39
N GLY A 15 -0.60 5.09 1.13
CA GLY A 15 -1.00 3.74 0.71
C GLY A 15 -1.76 3.00 1.82
N GLY A 16 -1.29 3.12 3.06
CA GLY A 16 -2.01 2.62 4.24
C GLY A 16 -3.36 3.32 4.41
N LEU A 17 -3.41 4.65 4.27
CA LEU A 17 -4.64 5.43 4.35
C LEU A 17 -5.62 5.09 3.21
N ALA A 18 -5.13 4.90 1.99
CA ALA A 18 -5.95 4.47 0.85
C ALA A 18 -6.63 3.13 1.14
N LEU A 19 -5.88 2.15 1.65
CA LEU A 19 -6.43 0.84 2.04
C LEU A 19 -7.43 0.96 3.20
N ALA A 20 -7.12 1.74 4.24
CA ALA A 20 -8.03 2.02 5.35
C ALA A 20 -9.33 2.71 4.87
N SER A 21 -9.24 3.61 3.89
CA SER A 21 -10.40 4.24 3.29
C SER A 21 -11.29 3.24 2.57
N LEU A 22 -10.72 2.30 1.79
CA LEU A 22 -11.46 1.22 1.13
C LEU A 22 -12.16 0.32 2.15
N LEU A 23 -11.50 -0.02 3.25
CA LEU A 23 -12.10 -0.78 4.34
C LEU A 23 -13.28 -0.02 4.96
N ASN A 24 -13.11 1.27 5.23
CA ASN A 24 -14.18 2.10 5.80
C ASN A 24 -15.37 2.25 4.84
N PHE A 25 -15.14 2.44 3.55
CA PHE A 25 -16.23 2.50 2.56
C PHE A 25 -17.07 1.22 2.58
N ARG A 26 -16.43 0.06 2.67
CA ARG A 26 -17.14 -1.21 2.80
C ARG A 26 -17.94 -1.31 4.11
N GLU A 27 -17.34 -0.93 5.25
CA GLU A 27 -18.02 -0.97 6.55
C GLU A 27 -19.26 -0.06 6.56
N GLU A 28 -19.18 1.10 5.92
CA GLU A 28 -20.30 2.04 5.77
C GLU A 28 -21.30 1.63 4.68
N GLY A 29 -21.09 0.49 4.00
CA GLY A 29 -21.97 0.00 2.93
C GLY A 29 -21.98 0.89 1.69
N LEU A 30 -20.93 1.68 1.47
CA LEU A 30 -20.81 2.55 0.29
C LEU A 30 -20.43 1.74 -0.95
N GLU A 31 -20.81 2.24 -2.13
CA GLU A 31 -20.39 1.66 -3.40
C GLU A 31 -18.87 1.70 -3.50
N MET A 32 -18.25 0.53 -3.74
CA MET A 32 -16.80 0.41 -3.83
C MET A 32 -16.26 1.10 -5.09
N PRO A 33 -15.12 1.82 -4.99
CA PRO A 33 -14.39 2.35 -6.13
C PRO A 33 -14.05 1.29 -7.18
N ALA A 34 -13.61 1.72 -8.36
CA ALA A 34 -13.20 0.83 -9.44
C ALA A 34 -12.04 -0.08 -9.01
N CYS A 35 -11.01 0.51 -8.41
CA CYS A 35 -9.86 -0.22 -7.87
C CYS A 35 -9.08 0.65 -6.87
N GLY A 36 -8.13 0.01 -6.16
CA GLY A 36 -7.09 0.63 -5.37
C GLY A 36 -5.71 0.52 -6.03
N VAL A 37 -4.86 1.53 -5.89
CA VAL A 37 -3.45 1.51 -6.29
C VAL A 37 -2.59 1.93 -5.10
N LEU A 38 -1.78 1.01 -4.60
CA LEU A 38 -0.98 1.19 -3.39
C LEU A 38 0.50 1.14 -3.76
N ILE A 39 1.22 2.22 -3.52
CA ILE A 39 2.64 2.36 -3.85
C ILE A 39 3.46 2.31 -2.56
N SER A 40 4.34 1.32 -2.42
CA SER A 40 5.17 1.14 -1.21
C SER A 40 4.37 1.32 0.09
N PRO A 41 3.18 0.68 0.24
CA PRO A 41 2.24 1.04 1.29
C PRO A 41 2.74 0.67 2.69
N TRP A 42 2.61 1.59 3.65
CA TRP A 42 2.83 1.31 5.06
C TRP A 42 1.52 0.85 5.70
N THR A 43 1.41 -0.44 5.96
CA THR A 43 0.16 -1.09 6.41
C THR A 43 0.25 -1.72 7.80
N ASP A 44 1.46 -1.77 8.38
CA ASP A 44 1.74 -2.37 9.69
C ASP A 44 2.51 -1.39 10.60
N LEU A 45 1.79 -0.64 11.42
CA LEU A 45 2.39 0.26 12.40
C LEU A 45 3.06 -0.48 13.58
N ALA A 46 2.79 -1.78 13.73
CA ALA A 46 3.50 -2.62 14.71
C ALA A 46 4.90 -3.04 14.22
N MET A 47 5.22 -2.79 12.93
CA MET A 47 6.52 -3.07 12.31
C MET A 47 7.00 -4.51 12.52
N THR A 48 6.10 -5.47 12.29
CA THR A 48 6.36 -6.89 12.52
C THR A 48 6.94 -7.63 11.32
N GLY A 49 7.11 -6.94 10.17
CA GLY A 49 7.77 -7.46 8.97
C GLY A 49 9.27 -7.64 9.18
N GLU A 50 9.85 -8.72 8.66
CA GLU A 50 11.29 -8.98 8.74
C GLU A 50 12.10 -7.95 7.92
N SER A 51 11.52 -7.44 6.81
CA SER A 51 12.14 -6.43 5.94
C SER A 51 12.47 -5.13 6.68
N VAL A 52 11.75 -4.82 7.77
CA VAL A 52 12.04 -3.64 8.61
C VAL A 52 13.47 -3.65 9.16
N LEU A 53 14.03 -4.84 9.37
CA LEU A 53 15.42 -5.02 9.83
C LEU A 53 16.34 -5.44 8.68
N SER A 54 15.95 -6.41 7.87
CA SER A 54 16.81 -6.98 6.82
C SER A 54 17.07 -6.03 5.66
N CYS A 55 16.11 -5.17 5.31
CA CYS A 55 16.26 -4.16 4.26
C CYS A 55 16.79 -2.81 4.77
N ALA A 56 16.84 -2.58 6.09
CA ALA A 56 17.29 -1.30 6.67
C ALA A 56 18.66 -0.82 6.18
N PRO A 57 19.69 -1.67 5.94
CA PRO A 57 20.96 -1.25 5.38
C PRO A 57 20.88 -0.76 3.93
N PHE A 58 19.86 -1.18 3.18
CA PHE A 58 19.71 -0.96 1.74
C PHE A 58 18.69 0.12 1.41
N ASP A 59 17.77 0.45 2.33
CA ASP A 59 16.78 1.50 2.13
C ASP A 59 17.34 2.87 2.56
N PRO A 60 17.64 3.77 1.59
CA PRO A 60 18.18 5.09 1.90
C PRO A 60 17.11 6.08 2.36
N ILE A 61 15.82 5.79 2.12
CA ILE A 61 14.70 6.72 2.29
C ILE A 61 14.01 6.48 3.64
N VAL A 62 13.61 5.22 3.92
CA VAL A 62 12.80 4.90 5.09
C VAL A 62 13.68 4.37 6.21
N LYS A 63 13.56 4.99 7.41
CA LYS A 63 14.29 4.57 8.60
C LYS A 63 13.31 4.05 9.65
N ARG A 64 13.67 2.93 10.27
CA ARG A 64 12.86 2.27 11.30
C ARG A 64 12.51 3.21 12.46
N GLU A 65 13.47 4.04 12.88
CA GLU A 65 13.28 5.00 13.98
C GLU A 65 12.20 6.03 13.60
N ALA A 66 12.23 6.54 12.37
CA ALA A 66 11.23 7.49 11.86
C ALA A 66 9.84 6.82 11.77
N LEU A 67 9.75 5.57 11.29
CA LEU A 67 8.49 4.83 11.30
C LEU A 67 7.93 4.67 12.73
N SER A 68 8.79 4.34 13.70
CA SER A 68 8.39 4.20 15.11
C SER A 68 7.83 5.50 15.68
N GLU A 69 8.50 6.61 15.41
CA GLU A 69 8.08 7.94 15.87
C GLU A 69 6.75 8.36 15.24
N PHE A 70 6.67 8.33 13.90
CA PHE A 70 5.45 8.72 13.17
C PHE A 70 4.26 7.81 13.50
N GLY A 71 4.51 6.49 13.61
CA GLY A 71 3.49 5.54 14.02
C GLY A 71 2.94 5.85 15.41
N SER A 72 3.82 6.16 16.38
CA SER A 72 3.43 6.52 17.74
C SER A 72 2.60 7.82 17.78
N MET A 73 3.03 8.84 17.01
CA MET A 73 2.30 10.11 16.89
C MET A 73 0.91 9.90 16.28
N TYR A 74 0.81 9.10 15.21
CA TYR A 74 -0.46 8.83 14.55
C TYR A 74 -1.43 8.03 15.42
N LEU A 75 -0.92 7.05 16.17
CA LEU A 75 -1.73 6.17 17.02
C LEU A 75 -2.32 6.90 18.23
N GLY A 76 -1.65 7.95 18.76
CA GLY A 76 -2.16 8.70 19.90
C GLY A 76 -2.48 7.85 21.13
N GLY A 77 -1.78 6.72 21.31
CA GLY A 77 -2.00 5.74 22.38
C GLY A 77 -2.90 4.56 22.01
N ALA A 78 -3.44 4.51 20.77
CA ALA A 78 -4.14 3.33 20.28
C ALA A 78 -3.17 2.15 20.04
N LEU A 79 -3.72 0.93 19.95
CA LEU A 79 -2.90 -0.25 19.66
C LEU A 79 -2.33 -0.20 18.25
N PRO A 80 -1.05 -0.55 18.05
CA PRO A 80 -0.42 -0.57 16.72
C PRO A 80 -1.08 -1.53 15.72
N THR A 81 -1.92 -2.45 16.21
CA THR A 81 -2.67 -3.40 15.39
C THR A 81 -4.13 -2.96 15.12
N THR A 82 -4.48 -1.72 15.47
CA THR A 82 -5.82 -1.15 15.21
C THR A 82 -6.11 -1.15 13.70
N PRO A 83 -7.18 -1.83 13.20
CA PRO A 83 -7.33 -2.13 11.77
C PRO A 83 -7.39 -0.94 10.83
N LEU A 84 -7.94 0.23 11.25
CA LEU A 84 -7.95 1.42 10.40
C LEU A 84 -6.64 2.22 10.47
N ALA A 85 -5.79 1.99 11.48
CA ALA A 85 -4.46 2.57 11.56
C ALA A 85 -3.41 1.65 10.93
N SER A 86 -3.56 0.34 11.13
CA SER A 86 -2.72 -0.72 10.54
C SER A 86 -3.59 -1.67 9.73
N PRO A 87 -3.94 -1.30 8.49
CA PRO A 87 -4.91 -2.04 7.71
C PRO A 87 -4.49 -3.48 7.39
N LEU A 88 -3.24 -3.84 7.55
CA LEU A 88 -2.78 -5.23 7.46
C LEU A 88 -3.53 -6.16 8.43
N TYR A 89 -4.07 -5.67 9.55
CA TYR A 89 -4.80 -6.47 10.55
C TYR A 89 -6.30 -6.54 10.31
N ALA A 90 -6.80 -5.92 9.23
CA ALA A 90 -8.21 -5.92 8.89
C ALA A 90 -8.67 -7.21 8.19
N ASN A 91 -9.98 -7.33 8.03
CA ASN A 91 -10.63 -8.27 7.11
C ASN A 91 -10.81 -7.62 5.75
N PHE A 92 -10.40 -8.29 4.66
CA PHE A 92 -10.40 -7.72 3.32
C PHE A 92 -11.53 -8.20 2.41
N HIS A 93 -12.44 -9.09 2.88
CA HIS A 93 -13.56 -9.54 2.06
C HIS A 93 -14.38 -8.36 1.52
N GLY A 94 -14.72 -8.42 0.23
CA GLY A 94 -15.59 -7.45 -0.42
C GLY A 94 -14.91 -6.16 -0.88
N LEU A 95 -13.57 -6.07 -0.82
CA LEU A 95 -12.84 -4.95 -1.41
C LEU A 95 -12.84 -5.02 -2.94
N CYS A 96 -12.64 -3.86 -3.58
CA CYS A 96 -12.39 -3.76 -5.02
C CYS A 96 -11.00 -4.34 -5.40
N PRO A 97 -10.71 -4.56 -6.70
CA PRO A 97 -9.37 -4.95 -7.16
C PRO A 97 -8.28 -4.00 -6.68
N ILE A 98 -7.10 -4.55 -6.33
CA ILE A 98 -5.99 -3.78 -5.78
C ILE A 98 -4.69 -4.10 -6.51
N LEU A 99 -3.99 -3.06 -6.98
CA LEU A 99 -2.60 -3.10 -7.40
C LEU A 99 -1.71 -2.66 -6.24
N VAL A 100 -0.64 -3.40 -5.99
CA VAL A 100 0.43 -3.04 -5.04
C VAL A 100 1.75 -2.98 -5.80
N GLN A 101 2.48 -1.88 -5.68
CA GLN A 101 3.84 -1.74 -6.22
C GLN A 101 4.81 -1.47 -5.06
N VAL A 102 5.95 -2.17 -5.02
CA VAL A 102 6.95 -2.05 -3.95
C VAL A 102 8.35 -2.32 -4.47
N GLY A 103 9.35 -1.64 -3.94
CA GLY A 103 10.76 -1.93 -4.22
C GLY A 103 11.27 -3.15 -3.44
N GLY A 104 12.08 -3.99 -4.08
CA GLY A 104 12.58 -5.24 -3.52
C GLY A 104 13.56 -5.07 -2.34
N THR A 105 14.06 -3.86 -2.09
CA THR A 105 14.99 -3.55 -0.99
C THR A 105 14.42 -2.56 0.03
N GLU A 106 13.12 -2.29 -0.02
CA GLU A 106 12.47 -1.39 0.93
C GLU A 106 12.22 -2.03 2.30
N VAL A 107 12.31 -1.26 3.36
CA VAL A 107 11.90 -1.72 4.72
C VAL A 107 10.42 -2.08 4.78
N LEU A 108 9.57 -1.56 3.89
CA LEU A 108 8.14 -1.86 3.78
C LEU A 108 7.81 -3.01 2.80
N LEU A 109 8.82 -3.76 2.33
CA LEU A 109 8.61 -4.89 1.42
C LEU A 109 7.65 -5.93 2.02
N ASP A 110 7.86 -6.33 3.27
CA ASP A 110 7.02 -7.35 3.91
C ASP A 110 5.58 -6.89 4.15
N ASP A 111 5.34 -5.58 4.34
CA ASP A 111 3.99 -5.04 4.39
C ASP A 111 3.22 -5.40 3.12
N SER A 112 3.85 -5.17 1.95
CA SER A 112 3.28 -5.48 0.65
C SER A 112 3.12 -6.98 0.38
N LEU A 113 4.13 -7.79 0.73
CA LEU A 113 4.08 -9.24 0.54
C LEU A 113 2.99 -9.90 1.41
N ARG A 114 2.87 -9.46 2.66
CA ARG A 114 1.88 -9.94 3.62
C ARG A 114 0.48 -9.45 3.25
N LEU A 115 0.36 -8.19 2.81
CA LEU A 115 -0.89 -7.63 2.34
C LEU A 115 -1.44 -8.44 1.15
N ARG A 116 -0.61 -8.71 0.13
CA ARG A 116 -1.01 -9.55 -1.00
C ARG A 116 -1.60 -10.88 -0.55
N LYS A 117 -0.87 -11.63 0.30
CA LYS A 117 -1.34 -12.95 0.79
C LYS A 117 -2.71 -12.85 1.46
N LYS A 118 -2.93 -11.81 2.25
CA LYS A 118 -4.21 -11.61 2.95
C LYS A 118 -5.33 -11.21 2.01
N LEU A 119 -5.07 -10.36 1.03
CA LEU A 119 -6.05 -9.97 0.00
C LEU A 119 -6.47 -11.19 -0.83
N GLU A 120 -5.53 -12.00 -1.29
CA GLU A 120 -5.79 -13.24 -2.02
C GLU A 120 -6.61 -14.23 -1.18
N SER A 121 -6.27 -14.39 0.11
CA SER A 121 -7.04 -15.25 1.04
C SER A 121 -8.47 -14.77 1.26
N ALA A 122 -8.74 -13.48 1.06
CA ALA A 122 -10.06 -12.86 1.12
C ALA A 122 -10.77 -12.82 -0.26
N ALA A 123 -10.23 -13.51 -1.27
CA ALA A 123 -10.73 -13.53 -2.65
C ALA A 123 -10.80 -12.14 -3.31
N VAL A 124 -9.92 -11.21 -2.92
CA VAL A 124 -9.76 -9.90 -3.57
C VAL A 124 -8.82 -10.06 -4.76
N THR A 125 -9.25 -9.61 -5.94
CA THR A 125 -8.38 -9.54 -7.13
C THR A 125 -7.19 -8.65 -6.83
N THR A 126 -5.98 -9.22 -6.84
CA THR A 126 -4.77 -8.52 -6.40
C THR A 126 -3.63 -8.73 -7.38
N GLU A 127 -2.99 -7.66 -7.79
CA GLU A 127 -1.71 -7.66 -8.49
C GLU A 127 -0.63 -7.08 -7.59
N LEU A 128 0.49 -7.80 -7.44
CA LEU A 128 1.69 -7.30 -6.75
C LEU A 128 2.85 -7.24 -7.73
N GLN A 129 3.45 -6.07 -7.83
CA GLN A 129 4.67 -5.82 -8.60
C GLN A 129 5.80 -5.48 -7.63
N VAL A 130 6.78 -6.39 -7.51
CA VAL A 130 8.02 -6.14 -6.78
C VAL A 130 9.08 -5.69 -7.79
N TRP A 131 9.63 -4.51 -7.59
CA TRP A 131 10.60 -3.91 -8.51
C TRP A 131 12.01 -3.97 -7.93
N ASP A 132 12.95 -4.53 -8.68
CA ASP A 132 14.34 -4.62 -8.27
C ASP A 132 15.07 -3.28 -8.45
N GLU A 133 16.07 -3.03 -7.58
CA GLU A 133 16.97 -1.90 -7.70
C GLU A 133 16.27 -0.53 -7.72
N VAL A 134 15.18 -0.38 -6.99
CA VAL A 134 14.49 0.90 -6.80
C VAL A 134 14.35 1.21 -5.32
N VAL A 135 14.24 2.49 -5.01
CA VAL A 135 14.04 2.98 -3.64
C VAL A 135 12.56 3.15 -3.31
N HIS A 136 12.25 3.39 -2.05
CA HIS A 136 10.90 3.69 -1.58
C HIS A 136 10.25 4.80 -2.41
N VAL A 137 9.04 4.53 -2.92
CA VAL A 137 8.27 5.47 -3.78
C VAL A 137 9.10 6.00 -4.96
N TRP A 138 9.84 5.13 -5.66
CA TRP A 138 10.70 5.52 -6.80
C TRP A 138 9.95 6.26 -7.92
N HIS A 139 8.64 6.22 -7.92
CA HIS A 139 7.74 6.96 -8.81
C HIS A 139 8.03 8.47 -8.79
N LEU A 140 8.44 9.03 -7.64
CA LEU A 140 8.81 10.44 -7.50
C LEU A 140 10.01 10.82 -8.39
N PHE A 141 10.83 9.85 -8.76
CA PHE A 141 11.99 10.05 -9.62
C PHE A 141 11.70 9.79 -11.11
N ALA A 142 10.45 9.62 -11.51
CA ALA A 142 10.04 9.39 -12.90
C ALA A 142 10.64 10.38 -13.92
N PRO A 143 10.85 11.67 -13.62
CA PRO A 143 11.49 12.58 -14.55
C PRO A 143 12.91 12.16 -14.98
N ILE A 144 13.63 11.40 -14.15
CA ILE A 144 15.02 10.99 -14.37
C ILE A 144 15.24 9.47 -14.30
N LEU A 145 14.27 8.70 -13.82
CA LEU A 145 14.33 7.25 -13.66
C LEU A 145 13.29 6.56 -14.54
N GLU A 146 13.75 5.78 -15.52
CA GLU A 146 12.83 5.07 -16.44
C GLU A 146 11.90 4.10 -15.71
N LYS A 147 12.41 3.31 -14.76
CA LYS A 147 11.58 2.44 -13.92
C LYS A 147 10.44 3.19 -13.19
N GLY A 148 10.64 4.47 -12.86
CA GLY A 148 9.59 5.30 -12.28
C GLY A 148 8.47 5.60 -13.27
N LYS A 149 8.80 5.90 -14.55
CA LYS A 149 7.82 6.11 -15.62
C LYS A 149 7.07 4.81 -15.95
N GLU A 150 7.80 3.69 -16.02
CA GLU A 150 7.22 2.37 -16.28
C GLU A 150 6.19 2.01 -15.21
N ALA A 151 6.55 2.16 -13.93
CA ALA A 151 5.66 1.88 -12.81
C ALA A 151 4.39 2.75 -12.82
N ILE A 152 4.53 4.06 -13.11
CA ILE A 152 3.38 4.96 -13.26
C ILE A 152 2.50 4.53 -14.43
N ASN A 153 3.10 4.16 -15.57
CA ASN A 153 2.35 3.70 -16.74
C ASN A 153 1.60 2.40 -16.45
N ASP A 154 2.18 1.48 -15.71
CA ASP A 154 1.52 0.22 -15.32
C ASP A 154 0.38 0.47 -14.34
N ALA A 155 0.58 1.36 -13.36
CA ALA A 155 -0.50 1.81 -12.48
C ALA A 155 -1.65 2.47 -13.25
N ALA A 156 -1.34 3.30 -14.26
CA ALA A 156 -2.35 3.93 -15.11
C ALA A 156 -3.10 2.90 -15.99
N LYS A 157 -2.40 1.92 -16.56
CA LYS A 157 -3.03 0.82 -17.32
C LYS A 157 -3.97 0.02 -16.43
N TYR A 158 -3.51 -0.34 -15.23
CA TYR A 158 -4.33 -1.06 -14.24
C TYR A 158 -5.59 -0.27 -13.90
N ALA A 159 -5.46 1.01 -13.56
CA ALA A 159 -6.58 1.88 -13.24
C ALA A 159 -7.59 1.97 -14.41
N ASN A 160 -7.10 2.21 -15.63
CA ASN A 160 -7.94 2.30 -16.82
C ASN A 160 -8.68 1.00 -17.16
N ALA A 161 -8.11 -0.16 -16.88
CA ALA A 161 -8.74 -1.46 -17.09
C ALA A 161 -9.92 -1.71 -16.15
N HIS A 162 -10.01 -1.02 -15.00
CA HIS A 162 -11.04 -1.21 -13.99
C HIS A 162 -12.11 -0.11 -13.98
N VAL A 163 -11.80 1.09 -14.50
CA VAL A 163 -12.76 2.20 -14.59
C VAL A 163 -13.78 1.93 -15.69
N SER A 164 -15.09 2.03 -15.38
CA SER A 164 -16.19 1.75 -16.30
C SER A 164 -17.24 2.87 -16.34
#